data_f45cb7f0173b02f3b54cfd9872410391
#
_entry.id   f45cb7f0173b02f3b54cfd9872410391
#
_cell.length_a   1.000
_cell.length_b   1.000
_cell.length_c   1.000
_cell.angle_alpha   90.00
_cell.angle_beta   90.00
_cell.angle_gamma   90.00
#
_symmetry.space_group_name_H-M   'P 1'
#
loop_
_entity.id
_entity.type
_entity.pdbx_description
1 polymer ?
#
loop_
_entity_poly.entity_id
_entity_poly.type
_entity_poly.pdbx_seq_one_letter_code
_entity_poly.pdbx_strand_id
1 'polypeptide(L)'
;MIAGSFYQNYREIRLLVVHCSATRCDVDFPVEALRRCHLERGFADIGYHFYITRDGEVHRCRPVHHIGAHAAGWNDHSIGICYEGGLDEEGCPADTRTYAQRCSLLDLLRQLKTDYPHARILGHCQLSPYIRKDCPCFDAEGEYAEV
;
A
#
# COMPACT_ATOMS: atom_id res chain seq x y z
N MET A 1 24.24 -9.83 -22.94
CA MET A 1 24.56 -8.66 -22.12
C MET A 1 23.58 -8.46 -20.96
N ILE A 2 24.12 -8.44 -19.80
CA ILE A 2 23.32 -8.42 -18.57
C ILE A 2 22.50 -7.16 -18.42
N ALA A 3 23.04 -6.01 -18.81
CA ALA A 3 22.37 -4.72 -18.63
C ALA A 3 21.02 -4.65 -19.35
N GLY A 4 20.93 -5.20 -20.57
CA GLY A 4 19.67 -5.20 -21.31
C GLY A 4 18.59 -6.02 -20.64
N SER A 5 18.93 -7.23 -20.19
CA SER A 5 18.00 -8.09 -19.45
C SER A 5 17.59 -7.45 -18.13
N PHE A 6 18.54 -6.84 -17.46
CA PHE A 6 18.29 -6.20 -16.18
C PHE A 6 17.26 -5.08 -16.32
N TYR A 7 17.44 -4.19 -17.29
CA TYR A 7 16.53 -3.06 -17.48
C TYR A 7 15.13 -3.48 -17.93
N GLN A 8 14.98 -4.63 -18.56
CA GLN A 8 13.68 -5.14 -18.98
C GLN A 8 12.76 -5.45 -17.81
N ASN A 9 13.32 -5.66 -16.61
CA ASN A 9 12.55 -5.95 -15.41
C ASN A 9 12.09 -4.72 -14.66
N TYR A 10 12.55 -3.53 -15.05
CA TYR A 10 12.14 -2.30 -14.40
C TYR A 10 10.83 -1.80 -15.01
N ARG A 11 9.93 -1.42 -14.14
CA ARG A 11 8.74 -0.68 -14.56
C ARG A 11 8.86 0.76 -14.08
N GLU A 12 8.20 1.65 -14.79
CA GLU A 12 8.15 3.06 -14.41
C GLU A 12 7.16 3.23 -13.26
N ILE A 13 7.62 3.77 -12.14
CA ILE A 13 6.78 4.02 -10.97
C ILE A 13 6.42 5.49 -10.92
N ARG A 14 5.13 5.78 -11.07
CA ARG A 14 4.57 7.14 -11.06
C ARG A 14 3.74 7.40 -9.82
N LEU A 15 3.30 6.35 -9.12
CA LEU A 15 2.39 6.46 -7.98
C LEU A 15 2.86 5.56 -6.84
N LEU A 16 2.76 6.10 -5.63
CA LEU A 16 2.85 5.34 -4.40
C LEU A 16 1.46 5.39 -3.79
N VAL A 17 0.75 4.26 -3.80
CA VAL A 17 -0.66 4.21 -3.42
C VAL A 17 -0.79 3.62 -2.02
N VAL A 18 -1.36 4.41 -1.11
CA VAL A 18 -1.57 3.99 0.27
C VAL A 18 -2.95 3.38 0.42
N HIS A 19 -2.99 2.22 1.06
CA HIS A 19 -4.21 1.45 1.33
C HIS A 19 -4.32 1.12 2.81
N CYS A 20 -5.49 0.68 3.22
CA CYS A 20 -5.71 -0.01 4.49
C CYS A 20 -6.24 -1.41 4.20
N SER A 21 -6.07 -2.32 5.15
CA SER A 21 -6.60 -3.68 5.01
C SER A 21 -8.12 -3.74 5.13
N ALA A 22 -8.74 -2.64 5.59
CA ALA A 22 -10.18 -2.56 5.86
C ALA A 22 -10.59 -3.64 6.87
N THR A 23 -9.82 -3.74 7.96
CA THR A 23 -10.08 -4.65 9.07
C THR A 23 -10.23 -3.83 10.36
N ARG A 24 -10.93 -4.41 11.34
CA ARG A 24 -11.19 -3.71 12.61
C ARG A 24 -9.90 -3.55 13.40
N CYS A 25 -9.74 -2.38 14.02
CA CYS A 25 -8.54 -2.03 14.77
C CYS A 25 -8.33 -2.88 16.02
N ASP A 26 -9.37 -3.59 16.49
CA ASP A 26 -9.29 -4.46 17.65
C ASP A 26 -9.13 -5.95 17.31
N VAL A 27 -8.93 -6.28 16.01
CA VAL A 27 -8.75 -7.65 15.53
C VAL A 27 -7.42 -7.73 14.79
N ASP A 28 -6.60 -8.72 15.14
CA ASP A 28 -5.33 -8.92 14.46
C ASP A 28 -5.53 -9.43 13.03
N PHE A 29 -4.81 -8.85 12.11
CA PHE A 29 -4.82 -9.28 10.71
C PHE A 29 -3.37 -9.41 10.23
N PRO A 30 -2.67 -10.48 10.64
CA PRO A 30 -1.26 -10.65 10.31
C PRO A 30 -1.04 -10.95 8.83
N VAL A 31 0.21 -10.90 8.40
CA VAL A 31 0.58 -11.12 6.98
C VAL A 31 -0.02 -12.42 6.44
N GLU A 32 -0.03 -13.49 7.23
CA GLU A 32 -0.55 -14.79 6.80
C GLU A 32 -2.05 -14.73 6.52
N ALA A 33 -2.79 -13.96 7.33
CA ALA A 33 -4.22 -13.78 7.12
C ALA A 33 -4.48 -12.96 5.85
N LEU A 34 -3.69 -11.91 5.63
CA LEU A 34 -3.77 -11.12 4.40
C LEU A 34 -3.48 -11.99 3.18
N ARG A 35 -2.42 -12.79 3.25
CA ARG A 35 -2.05 -13.69 2.14
C ARG A 35 -3.18 -14.66 1.84
N ARG A 36 -3.73 -15.29 2.87
CA ARG A 36 -4.85 -16.23 2.69
C ARG A 36 -6.04 -15.56 2.03
N CYS A 37 -6.38 -14.36 2.48
CA CYS A 37 -7.49 -13.59 1.91
C CYS A 37 -7.26 -13.32 0.41
N HIS A 38 -6.07 -12.90 0.02
CA HIS A 38 -5.76 -12.64 -1.39
C HIS A 38 -5.72 -13.90 -2.23
N LEU A 39 -5.16 -15.00 -1.70
CA LEU A 39 -5.15 -16.29 -2.41
C LEU A 39 -6.58 -16.81 -2.63
N GLU A 40 -7.46 -16.65 -1.65
CA GLU A 40 -8.88 -17.03 -1.79
C GLU A 40 -9.61 -16.19 -2.83
N ARG A 41 -9.15 -14.96 -3.07
CA ARG A 41 -9.69 -14.09 -4.12
C ARG A 41 -9.12 -14.42 -5.50
N GLY A 42 -8.23 -15.40 -5.60
CA GLY A 42 -7.63 -15.81 -6.85
C GLY A 42 -6.33 -15.13 -7.21
N PHE A 43 -5.74 -14.34 -6.29
CA PHE A 43 -4.45 -13.70 -6.52
C PHE A 43 -3.33 -14.74 -6.40
N ALA A 44 -2.25 -14.52 -7.15
CA ALA A 44 -1.06 -15.39 -7.08
C ALA A 44 -0.34 -15.24 -5.73
N ASP A 45 -0.41 -14.06 -5.12
CA ASP A 45 0.16 -13.75 -3.80
C ASP A 45 -0.49 -12.45 -3.33
N ILE A 46 -0.04 -11.92 -2.17
CA ILE A 46 -0.48 -10.62 -1.68
C ILE A 46 -0.33 -9.58 -2.80
N GLY A 47 -1.35 -8.77 -3.01
CA GLY A 47 -1.37 -7.78 -4.08
C GLY A 47 -0.59 -6.51 -3.77
N TYR A 48 -0.29 -6.23 -2.49
CA TYR A 48 0.51 -5.07 -2.08
C TYR A 48 2.00 -5.40 -2.14
N HIS A 49 2.82 -4.37 -2.26
CA HIS A 49 4.27 -4.52 -2.20
C HIS A 49 4.77 -4.46 -0.76
N PHE A 50 4.07 -3.70 0.09
CA PHE A 50 4.41 -3.56 1.51
C PHE A 50 3.15 -3.63 2.36
N TYR A 51 3.25 -4.25 3.53
CA TYR A 51 2.18 -4.31 4.51
C TYR A 51 2.74 -3.94 5.88
N ILE A 52 2.12 -2.96 6.55
CA ILE A 52 2.58 -2.45 7.84
C ILE A 52 1.59 -2.88 8.91
N THR A 53 1.99 -3.79 9.78
CA THR A 53 1.15 -4.27 10.87
C THR A 53 1.07 -3.23 12.01
N ARG A 54 0.13 -3.42 12.93
CA ARG A 54 -0.17 -2.42 13.98
C ARG A 54 1.04 -2.08 14.85
N ASP A 55 1.97 -3.01 15.02
CA ASP A 55 3.21 -2.80 15.76
C ASP A 55 4.24 -1.94 15.00
N GLY A 56 3.92 -1.57 13.75
CA GLY A 56 4.80 -0.77 12.91
C GLY A 56 5.78 -1.60 12.09
N GLU A 57 5.72 -2.93 12.17
CA GLU A 57 6.61 -3.76 11.37
C GLU A 57 6.24 -3.67 9.90
N VAL A 58 7.24 -3.41 9.05
CA VAL A 58 7.06 -3.33 7.61
C VAL A 58 7.40 -4.69 6.99
N HIS A 59 6.39 -5.30 6.38
CA HIS A 59 6.55 -6.60 5.73
C HIS A 59 6.65 -6.39 4.23
N ARG A 60 7.73 -6.91 3.63
CA ARG A 60 7.89 -6.91 2.18
C ARG A 60 7.10 -8.08 1.63
N CYS A 61 6.17 -7.77 0.72
CA CYS A 61 5.28 -8.77 0.17
C CYS A 61 5.62 -9.02 -1.30
N ARG A 62 4.88 -8.40 -2.23
CA ARG A 62 5.21 -8.55 -3.65
C ARG A 62 6.46 -7.71 -3.96
N PRO A 63 7.46 -8.26 -4.68
CA PRO A 63 8.63 -7.45 -5.05
C PRO A 63 8.24 -6.22 -5.86
N VAL A 64 8.93 -5.08 -5.64
CA VAL A 64 8.55 -3.81 -6.27
C VAL A 64 8.70 -3.82 -7.79
N HIS A 65 9.54 -4.68 -8.35
CA HIS A 65 9.65 -4.80 -9.82
C HIS A 65 8.52 -5.64 -10.41
N HIS A 66 7.70 -6.28 -9.59
CA HIS A 66 6.51 -6.99 -10.05
C HIS A 66 5.30 -6.06 -10.00
N ILE A 67 4.43 -6.19 -11.00
CA ILE A 67 3.15 -5.47 -11.00
C ILE A 67 2.30 -6.02 -9.86
N GLY A 68 1.73 -5.13 -9.07
CA GLY A 68 0.87 -5.52 -7.96
C GLY A 68 -0.56 -5.84 -8.39
N ALA A 69 -1.40 -6.11 -7.40
CA ALA A 69 -2.84 -6.33 -7.60
C ALA A 69 -3.56 -5.61 -6.46
N HIS A 70 -3.54 -4.27 -6.50
CA HIS A 70 -4.09 -3.45 -5.41
C HIS A 70 -4.95 -2.29 -5.91
N ALA A 71 -4.81 -1.88 -7.16
CA ALA A 71 -5.58 -0.76 -7.72
C ALA A 71 -5.76 -0.98 -9.22
N ALA A 72 -6.88 -1.60 -9.60
CA ALA A 72 -7.16 -1.94 -10.99
C ALA A 72 -7.07 -0.71 -11.89
N GLY A 73 -6.29 -0.81 -12.97
CA GLY A 73 -6.03 0.30 -13.89
C GLY A 73 -4.78 1.10 -13.55
N TRP A 74 -4.24 0.97 -12.34
CA TRP A 74 -3.04 1.70 -11.91
C TRP A 74 -1.90 0.78 -11.46
N ASN A 75 -2.10 -0.54 -11.48
CA ASN A 75 -1.11 -1.49 -10.95
C ASN A 75 0.22 -1.45 -11.69
N ASP A 76 0.22 -1.23 -12.99
CA ASP A 76 1.42 -1.34 -13.82
C ASP A 76 2.46 -0.23 -13.56
N HIS A 77 2.05 0.90 -12.98
CA HIS A 77 2.95 2.03 -12.74
C HIS A 77 2.90 2.53 -11.28
N SER A 78 2.55 1.66 -10.36
CA SER A 78 2.41 2.03 -8.94
C SER A 78 3.02 1.00 -8.00
N ILE A 79 3.31 1.46 -6.79
CA ILE A 79 3.66 0.61 -5.66
C ILE A 79 2.52 0.73 -4.64
N GLY A 80 2.00 -0.40 -4.17
CA GLY A 80 0.94 -0.44 -3.18
C GLY A 80 1.50 -0.66 -1.78
N ILE A 81 1.15 0.22 -0.85
CA ILE A 81 1.53 0.15 0.55
C ILE A 81 0.26 0.11 1.38
N CYS A 82 0.10 -0.94 2.18
CA CYS A 82 -1.11 -1.15 2.98
C CYS A 82 -0.77 -1.14 4.46
N TYR A 83 -1.60 -0.49 5.29
CA TYR A 83 -1.48 -0.62 6.73
C TYR A 83 -2.63 -1.48 7.28
N GLU A 84 -2.34 -2.24 8.33
CA GLU A 84 -3.34 -3.05 9.02
C GLU A 84 -4.32 -2.14 9.76
N GLY A 85 -5.61 -2.24 9.43
CA GLY A 85 -6.67 -1.46 10.06
C GLY A 85 -7.59 -0.80 9.05
N GLY A 86 -8.06 0.40 9.41
CA GLY A 86 -8.95 1.20 8.57
C GLY A 86 -10.41 1.12 8.97
N LEU A 87 -10.77 0.25 9.93
CA LEU A 87 -12.11 0.18 10.51
C LEU A 87 -12.01 0.33 12.02
N ASP A 88 -12.93 1.07 12.61
CA ASP A 88 -13.03 1.19 14.07
C ASP A 88 -13.64 -0.07 14.69
N GLU A 89 -13.89 -0.05 16.01
CA GLU A 89 -14.42 -1.20 16.73
C GLU A 89 -15.84 -1.57 16.31
N GLU A 90 -16.58 -0.63 15.72
CA GLU A 90 -17.92 -0.86 15.20
C GLU A 90 -17.89 -1.28 13.72
N GLY A 91 -16.71 -1.37 13.11
CA GLY A 91 -16.56 -1.73 11.70
C GLY A 91 -16.76 -0.56 10.75
N CYS A 92 -16.73 0.67 11.23
CA CYS A 92 -16.88 1.86 10.40
C CYS A 92 -15.51 2.36 9.92
N PRO A 93 -15.40 2.88 8.69
CA PRO A 93 -14.14 3.43 8.19
C PRO A 93 -13.60 4.53 9.09
N ALA A 94 -12.33 4.42 9.44
CA ALA A 94 -11.66 5.38 10.31
C ALA A 94 -10.14 5.27 10.12
N ASP A 95 -9.43 6.37 10.38
CA ASP A 95 -7.98 6.35 10.43
C ASP A 95 -7.53 5.72 11.75
N THR A 96 -7.26 4.42 11.69
CA THR A 96 -6.88 3.64 12.88
C THR A 96 -5.37 3.43 13.00
N ARG A 97 -4.57 4.16 12.21
CA ARG A 97 -3.11 4.00 12.25
C ARG A 97 -2.58 4.24 13.66
N THR A 98 -1.78 3.30 14.15
CA THR A 98 -1.06 3.48 15.40
C THR A 98 0.09 4.46 15.19
N TYR A 99 0.65 4.98 16.27
CA TYR A 99 1.84 5.84 16.17
C TYR A 99 2.98 5.09 15.47
N ALA A 100 3.19 3.82 15.82
CA ALA A 100 4.23 3.00 15.18
C ALA A 100 4.00 2.87 13.68
N GLN A 101 2.75 2.67 13.25
CA GLN A 101 2.41 2.63 11.83
C GLN A 101 2.67 3.96 11.14
N ARG A 102 2.33 5.08 11.79
CA ARG A 102 2.57 6.40 11.21
C ARG A 102 4.06 6.65 11.00
N CYS A 103 4.89 6.27 11.95
CA CYS A 103 6.34 6.40 11.84
C CYS A 103 6.88 5.53 10.70
N SER A 104 6.49 4.27 10.66
CA SER A 104 6.97 3.33 9.64
C SER A 104 6.52 3.71 8.25
N LEU A 105 5.26 4.15 8.11
CA LEU A 105 4.72 4.56 6.82
C LEU A 105 5.47 5.79 6.29
N LEU A 106 5.71 6.78 7.14
CA LEU A 106 6.45 7.97 6.74
C LEU A 106 7.87 7.63 6.30
N ASP A 107 8.57 6.80 7.08
CA ASP A 107 9.94 6.39 6.75
C ASP A 107 9.97 5.62 5.43
N LEU A 108 9.03 4.71 5.22
CA LEU A 108 8.95 3.93 3.98
C LEU A 108 8.68 4.84 2.77
N LEU A 109 7.73 5.78 2.91
CA LEU A 109 7.41 6.69 1.82
C LEU A 109 8.60 7.59 1.47
N ARG A 110 9.33 8.08 2.47
CA ARG A 110 10.56 8.86 2.24
C ARG A 110 11.60 8.04 1.47
N GLN A 111 11.77 6.79 1.85
CA GLN A 111 12.71 5.91 1.19
C GLN A 111 12.31 5.64 -0.26
N LEU A 112 11.03 5.36 -0.49
CA LEU A 112 10.51 5.13 -1.83
C LEU A 112 10.62 6.39 -2.70
N LYS A 113 10.41 7.58 -2.12
CA LYS A 113 10.59 8.84 -2.85
C LYS A 113 12.04 9.10 -3.22
N THR A 114 12.99 8.59 -2.45
CA THR A 114 14.40 8.64 -2.82
C THR A 114 14.66 7.82 -4.07
N ASP A 115 14.03 6.63 -4.16
CA ASP A 115 14.20 5.74 -5.30
C ASP A 115 13.35 6.18 -6.50
N TYR A 116 12.19 6.78 -6.24
CA TYR A 116 11.22 7.19 -7.27
C TYR A 116 10.79 8.63 -7.04
N PRO A 117 11.70 9.62 -7.28
CA PRO A 117 11.46 11.02 -6.88
C PRO A 117 10.30 11.69 -7.58
N HIS A 118 9.88 11.19 -8.74
CA HIS A 118 8.75 11.76 -9.49
C HIS A 118 7.42 11.09 -9.16
N ALA A 119 7.41 10.04 -8.34
CA ALA A 119 6.17 9.36 -7.96
C ALA A 119 5.35 10.25 -7.04
N ARG A 120 4.03 10.27 -7.27
CA ARG A 120 3.07 10.97 -6.41
C ARG A 120 2.55 10.02 -5.35
N ILE A 121 2.34 10.54 -4.14
CA ILE A 121 1.74 9.77 -3.05
C ILE A 121 0.25 10.08 -3.01
N LEU A 122 -0.58 9.06 -3.20
CA LEU A 122 -2.03 9.18 -3.16
C LEU A 122 -2.62 8.05 -2.33
N GLY A 123 -3.77 8.31 -1.71
CA GLY A 123 -4.60 7.24 -1.16
C GLY A 123 -5.36 6.53 -2.28
N HIS A 124 -5.76 5.30 -2.06
CA HIS A 124 -6.52 4.52 -3.04
C HIS A 124 -7.74 5.29 -3.55
N CYS A 125 -8.51 5.88 -2.65
CA CYS A 125 -9.72 6.65 -3.01
C CYS A 125 -9.41 7.93 -3.77
N GLN A 126 -8.16 8.36 -3.82
CA GLN A 126 -7.75 9.59 -4.49
C GLN A 126 -7.28 9.37 -5.93
N LEU A 127 -7.22 8.10 -6.38
CA LEU A 127 -6.79 7.78 -7.74
C LEU A 127 -7.81 8.25 -8.78
N SER A 128 -9.08 8.25 -8.43
CA SER A 128 -10.16 8.62 -9.34
C SER A 128 -11.38 9.04 -8.53
N PRO A 129 -12.15 10.06 -8.99
CA PRO A 129 -13.39 10.46 -8.32
C PRO A 129 -14.48 9.38 -8.40
N TYR A 130 -14.30 8.36 -9.23
CA TYR A 130 -15.25 7.27 -9.38
C TYR A 130 -15.02 6.13 -8.38
N ILE A 131 -13.92 6.15 -7.64
CA ILE A 131 -13.65 5.14 -6.61
C ILE A 131 -14.48 5.47 -5.37
N ARG A 132 -15.39 4.55 -5.01
CA ARG A 132 -16.35 4.71 -3.91
C ARG A 132 -15.89 3.98 -2.65
N LYS A 133 -14.63 4.11 -2.30
CA LYS A 133 -14.03 3.46 -1.11
C LYS A 133 -13.41 4.53 -0.23
N ASP A 134 -13.37 4.26 1.07
CA ASP A 134 -12.75 5.18 2.03
C ASP A 134 -11.25 4.92 2.19
N CYS A 135 -10.78 3.76 1.75
CA CYS A 135 -9.37 3.36 1.83
C CYS A 135 -8.46 4.45 1.27
N PRO A 136 -7.46 4.90 1.98
CA PRO A 136 -6.91 4.40 3.25
C PRO A 136 -7.50 5.02 4.52
N CYS A 137 -8.63 5.69 4.43
CA CYS A 137 -9.37 6.31 5.53
C CYS A 137 -8.69 7.54 6.13
N PHE A 138 -7.80 8.16 5.37
CA PHE A 138 -7.21 9.47 5.68
C PHE A 138 -6.73 10.10 4.37
N ASP A 139 -6.48 11.40 4.41
CA ASP A 139 -6.03 12.16 3.23
C ASP A 139 -4.52 11.97 3.04
N ALA A 140 -4.13 10.92 2.33
CA ALA A 140 -2.73 10.62 2.10
C ALA A 140 -2.03 11.68 1.24
N GLU A 141 -2.70 12.18 0.21
CA GLU A 141 -2.13 13.21 -0.65
C GLU A 141 -1.80 14.47 0.14
N GLY A 142 -2.70 14.94 0.98
CA GLY A 142 -2.49 16.11 1.81
C GLY A 142 -1.44 15.90 2.89
N GLU A 143 -1.53 14.77 3.60
CA GLU A 143 -0.61 14.47 4.70
C GLU A 143 0.83 14.35 4.23
N TYR A 144 1.05 13.81 3.03
CA TYR A 144 2.40 13.54 2.50
C TYR A 144 2.81 14.50 1.39
N ALA A 145 2.15 15.65 1.30
CA ALA A 145 2.42 16.63 0.22
C ALA A 145 3.88 17.12 0.20
N GLU A 146 4.53 17.15 1.35
CA GLU A 146 5.90 17.64 1.49
C GLU A 146 6.96 16.53 1.54
N VAL A 147 6.56 15.31 1.34
CA VAL A 147 7.48 14.16 1.37
C VAL A 147 8.26 14.00 0.06
#